data_de5759b5d82e5e7b10a3f79b7068e97b
#
_entry.id   de5759b5d82e5e7b10a3f79b7068e97b
#
_cell.length_a   1.000
_cell.length_b   1.000
_cell.length_c   1.000
_cell.angle_alpha   90.00
_cell.angle_beta   90.00
_cell.angle_gamma   90.00
#
_symmetry.space_group_name_H-M   'P 1'
#
loop_
_entity.id
_entity.type
_entity.pdbx_description
1 polymer ?
#
loop_
_entity_poly.entity_id
_entity_poly.type
_entity_poly.pdbx_seq_one_letter_code
_entity_poly.pdbx_strand_id
1 'polypeptide(L)'
;GDLAGVLQKMDYLQDLGVDVIYFNPLFVSPSNHKYDIQDYDNIDPHIGKIVDDQGDLLQPGQMENRYATRYINRVANKKNLDASNELFAQVVEEAHKRGMKVILDGVFNHCGSFNKWMDRERVYENFEGYPKGAYISADSPYRNYFQFYDQNQWPYNGSYDGWWGHDTLPKLNYEGSRELYDYVLHIGQKWVSPPFNADGWRLDVAADLGHSPEMNHRFWKDFRNAVRQANPNAIVLAEHYGSPKEWIENCE
;
A
#
# COMPACT_ATOMS: atom_id res chain seq x y z
N GLY A 1 -4.23 16.87 8.67
CA GLY A 1 -2.93 16.58 9.27
C GLY A 1 -2.04 15.81 8.33
N ASP A 2 -0.74 15.95 8.55
CA ASP A 2 0.32 15.30 7.81
C ASP A 2 1.40 14.79 8.76
N LEU A 3 2.41 14.12 8.24
CA LEU A 3 3.50 13.56 9.04
C LEU A 3 4.33 14.67 9.75
N ALA A 4 4.47 15.84 9.14
CA ALA A 4 5.12 16.97 9.80
C ALA A 4 4.31 17.45 11.01
N GLY A 5 3.00 17.47 10.92
CA GLY A 5 2.11 17.76 12.05
C GLY A 5 2.19 16.72 13.16
N VAL A 6 2.37 15.46 12.83
CA VAL A 6 2.62 14.39 13.82
C VAL A 6 3.92 14.66 14.56
N LEU A 7 5.01 15.00 13.87
CA LEU A 7 6.28 15.37 14.49
C LEU A 7 6.13 16.52 15.50
N GLN A 8 5.36 17.55 15.13
CA GLN A 8 5.10 18.70 16.01
C GLN A 8 4.32 18.33 17.29
N LYS A 9 3.62 17.18 17.27
CA LYS A 9 2.78 16.72 18.38
C LYS A 9 3.37 15.55 19.16
N MET A 10 4.60 15.14 18.88
CA MET A 10 5.23 13.98 19.54
C MET A 10 5.32 14.15 21.06
N ASP A 11 5.72 15.33 21.57
CA ASP A 11 5.79 15.58 23.00
C ASP A 11 4.40 15.57 23.65
N TYR A 12 3.40 16.15 22.97
CA TYR A 12 2.01 16.09 23.42
C TYR A 12 1.50 14.65 23.53
N LEU A 13 1.81 13.79 22.54
CA LEU A 13 1.41 12.38 22.57
C LEU A 13 2.10 11.63 23.71
N GLN A 14 3.37 11.91 23.97
CA GLN A 14 4.10 11.35 25.10
C GLN A 14 3.50 11.79 26.43
N ASP A 15 3.22 13.08 26.60
CA ASP A 15 2.61 13.64 27.82
C ASP A 15 1.20 13.08 28.08
N LEU A 16 0.49 12.74 26.99
CA LEU A 16 -0.82 12.08 27.06
C LEU A 16 -0.73 10.60 27.49
N GLY A 17 0.47 10.01 27.50
CA GLY A 17 0.69 8.62 27.87
C GLY A 17 0.46 7.63 26.72
N VAL A 18 0.68 8.07 25.48
CA VAL A 18 0.56 7.19 24.29
C VAL A 18 1.77 6.27 24.20
N ASP A 19 1.55 4.97 24.17
CA ASP A 19 2.58 3.95 24.01
C ASP A 19 2.74 3.48 22.55
N VAL A 20 1.67 3.58 21.76
CA VAL A 20 1.64 3.10 20.37
C VAL A 20 0.88 4.09 19.48
N ILE A 21 1.48 4.46 18.37
CA ILE A 21 0.82 5.21 17.30
C ILE A 21 0.45 4.21 16.20
N TYR A 22 -0.84 4.05 15.98
CA TYR A 22 -1.35 3.32 14.82
C TYR A 22 -1.84 4.33 13.77
N PHE A 23 -1.33 4.19 12.56
CA PHE A 23 -1.75 5.01 11.43
C PHE A 23 -2.74 4.26 10.53
N ASN A 24 -3.77 4.96 10.05
CA ASN A 24 -4.44 4.56 8.80
C ASN A 24 -3.38 4.44 7.69
N PRO A 25 -3.70 3.81 6.53
CA PRO A 25 -2.70 3.63 5.49
C PRO A 25 -1.96 4.92 5.14
N LEU A 26 -0.63 4.86 5.06
CA LEU A 26 0.25 6.01 4.76
C LEU A 26 0.79 5.96 3.33
N PHE A 27 0.62 4.85 2.63
CA PHE A 27 1.13 4.68 1.27
C PHE A 27 0.39 5.54 0.26
N VAL A 28 1.00 5.76 -0.91
CA VAL A 28 0.38 6.56 -1.97
C VAL A 28 -1.04 6.06 -2.25
N SER A 29 -2.00 6.96 -2.21
CA SER A 29 -3.41 6.68 -2.44
C SER A 29 -4.16 7.97 -2.83
N PRO A 30 -5.13 7.90 -3.76
CA PRO A 30 -5.87 9.08 -4.21
C PRO A 30 -6.94 9.54 -3.22
N SER A 31 -7.38 8.66 -2.31
CA SER A 31 -8.45 8.98 -1.36
C SER A 31 -7.93 9.52 -0.03
N ASN A 32 -8.82 10.11 0.76
CA ASN A 32 -8.51 10.59 2.10
C ASN A 32 -8.45 9.46 3.15
N HIS A 33 -9.20 8.36 2.94
CA HIS A 33 -9.15 7.17 3.82
C HIS A 33 -7.95 6.28 3.55
N LYS A 34 -7.43 6.27 2.31
CA LYS A 34 -6.21 5.61 1.84
C LYS A 34 -6.22 4.08 1.84
N TYR A 35 -7.39 3.44 1.86
CA TYR A 35 -7.52 1.97 1.72
C TYR A 35 -7.51 1.49 0.26
N ASP A 36 -7.38 2.39 -0.70
CA ASP A 36 -7.21 2.15 -2.14
C ASP A 36 -5.75 2.41 -2.55
N ILE A 37 -4.85 1.55 -2.10
CA ILE A 37 -3.40 1.75 -2.25
C ILE A 37 -2.99 1.87 -3.71
N GLN A 38 -2.26 2.93 -4.02
CA GLN A 38 -1.72 3.23 -5.34
C GLN A 38 -0.27 2.77 -5.52
N ASP A 39 0.54 2.85 -4.46
CA ASP A 39 1.94 2.43 -4.45
C ASP A 39 2.35 1.98 -3.03
N TYR A 40 2.58 0.67 -2.86
CA TYR A 40 3.00 0.10 -1.57
C TYR A 40 4.46 0.36 -1.22
N ASP A 41 5.26 0.82 -2.17
CA ASP A 41 6.69 1.03 -1.97
C ASP A 41 7.02 2.39 -1.37
N ASN A 42 6.04 3.30 -1.33
CA ASN A 42 6.30 4.69 -0.96
C ASN A 42 5.19 5.30 -0.11
N ILE A 43 5.60 6.16 0.81
CA ILE A 43 4.71 7.03 1.59
C ILE A 43 4.11 8.09 0.65
N ASP A 44 2.83 8.38 0.85
CA ASP A 44 2.11 9.37 0.04
C ASP A 44 2.68 10.78 0.24
N PRO A 45 3.18 11.44 -0.82
CA PRO A 45 3.70 12.79 -0.73
C PRO A 45 2.70 13.84 -0.22
N HIS A 46 1.39 13.59 -0.38
CA HIS A 46 0.35 14.52 0.10
C HIS A 46 0.24 14.57 1.64
N ILE A 47 0.68 13.52 2.33
CA ILE A 47 0.82 13.50 3.78
C ILE A 47 2.28 13.51 4.23
N GLY A 48 3.19 13.31 3.29
CA GLY A 48 4.64 13.34 3.46
C GLY A 48 5.21 14.72 3.10
N LYS A 49 6.07 14.74 2.08
CA LYS A 49 6.75 15.94 1.62
C LYS A 49 6.79 16.02 0.10
N ILE A 50 6.22 17.08 -0.46
CA ILE A 50 6.31 17.44 -1.87
C ILE A 50 7.47 18.41 -2.02
N VAL A 51 8.50 18.04 -2.79
CA VAL A 51 9.69 18.86 -3.06
C VAL A 51 9.72 19.35 -4.51
N ASP A 52 8.98 18.68 -5.40
CA ASP A 52 8.78 19.06 -6.79
C ASP A 52 7.28 19.04 -7.09
N ASP A 53 6.71 20.23 -7.31
CA ASP A 53 5.26 20.44 -7.54
C ASP A 53 4.98 20.99 -8.94
N GLN A 54 5.84 20.69 -9.90
CA GLN A 54 5.67 21.10 -11.28
C GLN A 54 4.56 20.30 -11.97
N GLY A 55 4.03 20.87 -13.05
CA GLY A 55 2.97 20.27 -13.85
C GLY A 55 1.68 21.07 -13.79
N ASP A 56 0.68 20.58 -14.52
CA ASP A 56 -0.58 21.27 -14.72
C ASP A 56 -1.73 20.59 -13.94
N LEU A 57 -2.66 21.40 -13.48
CA LEU A 57 -3.97 20.94 -13.03
C LEU A 57 -4.85 20.64 -14.25
N LEU A 58 -5.86 19.82 -14.06
CA LEU A 58 -6.88 19.60 -15.08
C LEU A 58 -7.53 20.92 -15.47
N GLN A 59 -7.59 21.18 -16.76
CA GLN A 59 -8.28 22.34 -17.30
C GLN A 59 -9.77 22.02 -17.51
N PRO A 60 -10.66 23.05 -17.57
CA PRO A 60 -12.05 22.84 -17.89
C PRO A 60 -12.23 22.00 -19.17
N GLY A 61 -13.00 20.92 -19.09
CA GLY A 61 -13.24 20.00 -20.20
C GLY A 61 -12.25 18.85 -20.33
N GLN A 62 -11.16 18.82 -19.58
CA GLN A 62 -10.27 17.67 -19.49
C GLN A 62 -10.80 16.66 -18.45
N MET A 63 -11.07 15.42 -18.88
CA MET A 63 -11.66 14.37 -18.05
C MET A 63 -10.70 13.21 -17.78
N GLU A 64 -9.52 13.21 -18.40
CA GLU A 64 -8.56 12.11 -18.28
C GLU A 64 -7.43 12.46 -17.31
N ASN A 65 -7.10 11.53 -16.42
CA ASN A 65 -6.07 11.72 -15.39
C ASN A 65 -4.67 11.99 -15.97
N ARG A 66 -4.39 11.51 -17.18
CA ARG A 66 -3.11 11.76 -17.87
C ARG A 66 -2.79 13.24 -18.07
N TYR A 67 -3.80 14.11 -18.04
CA TYR A 67 -3.62 15.58 -18.14
C TYR A 67 -3.36 16.23 -16.77
N ALA A 68 -3.59 15.52 -15.67
CA ALA A 68 -3.29 15.98 -14.32
C ALA A 68 -1.78 15.80 -14.01
N THR A 69 -0.92 16.42 -14.82
CA THR A 69 0.53 16.17 -14.77
C THR A 69 1.16 16.61 -13.45
N ARG A 70 0.59 17.58 -12.75
CA ARG A 70 1.02 17.95 -11.39
C ARG A 70 0.75 16.83 -10.38
N TYR A 71 -0.45 16.23 -10.41
CA TYR A 71 -0.77 15.10 -9.56
C TYR A 71 0.17 13.91 -9.85
N ILE A 72 0.36 13.58 -11.13
CA ILE A 72 1.26 12.51 -11.55
C ILE A 72 2.68 12.77 -11.04
N ASN A 73 3.19 13.99 -11.21
CA ASN A 73 4.51 14.37 -10.72
C ASN A 73 4.61 14.20 -9.18
N ARG A 74 3.60 14.61 -8.43
CA ARG A 74 3.59 14.44 -6.97
C ARG A 74 3.74 12.99 -6.54
N VAL A 75 3.03 12.06 -7.19
CA VAL A 75 2.94 10.64 -6.77
C VAL A 75 3.90 9.70 -7.48
N ALA A 76 4.52 10.12 -8.57
CA ALA A 76 5.42 9.28 -9.38
C ALA A 76 6.87 9.76 -9.39
N ASN A 77 7.14 11.04 -9.08
CA ASN A 77 8.48 11.58 -9.07
C ASN A 77 9.26 11.06 -7.85
N LYS A 78 10.37 10.39 -8.13
CA LYS A 78 11.23 9.79 -7.11
C LYS A 78 11.67 10.78 -6.02
N LYS A 79 11.90 12.05 -6.36
CA LYS A 79 12.27 13.07 -5.37
C LYS A 79 11.21 13.26 -4.29
N ASN A 80 9.94 13.28 -4.69
CA ASN A 80 8.81 13.41 -3.77
C ASN A 80 8.65 12.14 -2.92
N LEU A 81 8.79 10.98 -3.56
CA LEU A 81 8.67 9.68 -2.89
C LEU A 81 9.77 9.50 -1.85
N ASP A 82 11.03 9.76 -2.23
CA ASP A 82 12.17 9.65 -1.32
C ASP A 82 12.04 10.62 -0.13
N ALA A 83 11.70 11.89 -0.39
CA ALA A 83 11.52 12.88 0.67
C ALA A 83 10.41 12.49 1.66
N SER A 84 9.35 11.87 1.17
CA SER A 84 8.23 11.39 2.00
C SER A 84 8.61 10.16 2.82
N ASN A 85 9.37 9.25 2.23
CA ASN A 85 9.90 8.07 2.92
C ASN A 85 10.88 8.49 4.04
N GLU A 86 11.75 9.47 3.78
CA GLU A 86 12.67 10.02 4.79
C GLU A 86 11.91 10.67 5.95
N LEU A 87 10.86 11.43 5.66
CA LEU A 87 10.03 12.05 6.69
C LEU A 87 9.35 10.98 7.57
N PHE A 88 8.86 9.90 6.98
CA PHE A 88 8.29 8.78 7.75
C PHE A 88 9.34 8.13 8.66
N ALA A 89 10.56 7.89 8.14
CA ALA A 89 11.67 7.37 8.97
C ALA A 89 11.95 8.28 10.18
N GLN A 90 11.91 9.60 10.00
CA GLN A 90 12.04 10.57 11.10
C GLN A 90 10.90 10.46 12.12
N VAL A 91 9.66 10.27 11.65
CA VAL A 91 8.49 10.09 12.54
C VAL A 91 8.69 8.86 13.43
N VAL A 92 9.12 7.73 12.87
CA VAL A 92 9.39 6.51 13.65
C VAL A 92 10.53 6.72 14.64
N GLU A 93 11.63 7.34 14.20
CA GLU A 93 12.78 7.65 15.07
C GLU A 93 12.36 8.52 16.26
N GLU A 94 11.59 9.59 16.03
CA GLU A 94 11.14 10.50 17.09
C GLU A 94 10.12 9.83 18.02
N ALA A 95 9.28 8.92 17.52
CA ALA A 95 8.42 8.09 18.35
C ALA A 95 9.25 7.17 19.27
N HIS A 96 10.25 6.49 18.71
CA HIS A 96 11.12 5.57 19.45
C HIS A 96 11.93 6.29 20.53
N LYS A 97 12.43 7.50 20.27
CA LYS A 97 13.12 8.33 21.29
C LYS A 97 12.25 8.61 22.51
N ARG A 98 10.94 8.58 22.35
CA ARG A 98 9.94 8.81 23.42
C ARG A 98 9.32 7.53 23.96
N GLY A 99 9.84 6.37 23.56
CA GLY A 99 9.34 5.07 23.98
C GLY A 99 8.03 4.62 23.31
N MET A 100 7.57 5.35 22.28
CA MET A 100 6.37 5.00 21.54
C MET A 100 6.70 4.08 20.37
N LYS A 101 5.80 3.14 20.09
CA LYS A 101 5.86 2.25 18.91
C LYS A 101 5.01 2.80 17.76
N VAL A 102 5.31 2.35 16.54
CA VAL A 102 4.58 2.75 15.33
C VAL A 102 4.08 1.50 14.59
N ILE A 103 2.78 1.43 14.36
CA ILE A 103 2.12 0.34 13.64
C ILE A 103 1.55 0.89 12.33
N LEU A 104 1.86 0.20 11.23
CA LEU A 104 1.35 0.52 9.89
C LEU A 104 0.09 -0.28 9.56
N ASP A 105 -0.77 0.28 8.72
CA ASP A 105 -1.91 -0.42 8.15
C ASP A 105 -1.52 -1.10 6.83
N GLY A 106 -1.70 -2.41 6.76
CA GLY A 106 -1.40 -3.23 5.60
C GLY A 106 -2.69 -3.64 4.87
N VAL A 107 -2.93 -3.05 3.72
CA VAL A 107 -4.09 -3.33 2.86
C VAL A 107 -3.64 -4.24 1.72
N PHE A 108 -3.58 -5.54 1.96
CA PHE A 108 -2.99 -6.51 1.03
C PHE A 108 -4.01 -7.44 0.35
N ASN A 109 -5.29 -7.40 0.75
CA ASN A 109 -6.35 -8.14 0.07
C ASN A 109 -6.62 -7.57 -1.33
N HIS A 110 -6.58 -6.27 -1.47
CA HIS A 110 -6.85 -5.50 -2.70
C HIS A 110 -5.93 -4.29 -2.77
N CYS A 111 -5.86 -3.67 -3.94
CA CYS A 111 -5.27 -2.34 -4.12
C CYS A 111 -6.31 -1.36 -4.64
N GLY A 112 -5.91 -0.15 -5.01
CA GLY A 112 -6.77 0.81 -5.69
C GLY A 112 -6.68 0.71 -7.22
N SER A 113 -7.68 1.23 -7.93
CA SER A 113 -7.65 1.32 -9.40
C SER A 113 -6.55 2.27 -9.94
N PHE A 114 -6.07 3.18 -9.10
CA PHE A 114 -4.92 4.05 -9.37
C PHE A 114 -3.57 3.33 -9.22
N ASN A 115 -3.53 2.12 -8.64
CA ASN A 115 -2.29 1.41 -8.35
C ASN A 115 -1.44 1.22 -9.60
N LYS A 116 -0.13 1.46 -9.49
CA LYS A 116 0.83 1.35 -10.59
C LYS A 116 0.87 -0.02 -11.29
N TRP A 117 0.48 -1.09 -10.58
CA TRP A 117 0.40 -2.43 -11.17
C TRP A 117 -0.83 -2.60 -12.08
N MET A 118 -1.94 -1.95 -11.74
CA MET A 118 -3.18 -1.96 -12.54
C MET A 118 -3.22 -0.81 -13.53
N ASP A 119 -2.99 0.40 -13.04
CA ASP A 119 -3.04 1.67 -13.77
C ASP A 119 -4.33 1.87 -14.60
N ARG A 120 -5.48 1.46 -14.03
CA ARG A 120 -6.77 1.70 -14.69
C ARG A 120 -7.00 3.19 -14.93
N GLU A 121 -6.56 4.02 -14.01
CA GLU A 121 -6.77 5.48 -14.06
C GLU A 121 -5.72 6.22 -14.89
N ARG A 122 -4.80 5.46 -15.54
CA ARG A 122 -3.82 5.95 -16.52
C ARG A 122 -2.91 7.07 -15.96
N VAL A 123 -2.48 6.90 -14.74
CA VAL A 123 -1.58 7.83 -14.03
C VAL A 123 -0.13 7.61 -14.44
N TYR A 124 0.28 6.35 -14.60
CA TYR A 124 1.67 5.95 -14.87
C TYR A 124 1.97 5.66 -16.34
N GLU A 125 0.95 5.56 -17.19
CA GLU A 125 1.06 5.09 -18.58
C GLU A 125 2.13 5.82 -19.40
N ASN A 126 2.29 7.12 -19.17
CA ASN A 126 3.23 7.97 -19.90
C ASN A 126 4.35 8.53 -19.04
N PHE A 127 4.50 8.07 -17.80
CA PHE A 127 5.56 8.52 -16.90
C PHE A 127 6.78 7.60 -17.03
N GLU A 128 7.94 8.17 -17.32
CA GLU A 128 9.18 7.42 -17.52
C GLU A 128 9.57 6.64 -16.25
N GLY A 129 10.04 5.40 -16.44
CA GLY A 129 10.49 4.52 -15.37
C GLY A 129 9.42 3.60 -14.79
N TYR A 130 8.16 3.70 -15.25
CA TYR A 130 7.08 2.80 -14.85
C TYR A 130 6.66 1.89 -16.01
N PRO A 131 6.68 0.56 -15.81
CA PRO A 131 6.07 -0.37 -16.77
C PRO A 131 4.58 -0.10 -16.93
N LYS A 132 4.01 -0.46 -18.09
CA LYS A 132 2.57 -0.35 -18.29
C LYS A 132 1.81 -1.27 -17.34
N GLY A 133 0.76 -0.74 -16.73
CA GLY A 133 -0.11 -1.49 -15.83
C GLY A 133 -0.91 -2.58 -16.52
N ALA A 134 -1.43 -3.51 -15.73
CA ALA A 134 -2.17 -4.67 -16.21
C ALA A 134 -3.47 -4.31 -16.96
N TYR A 135 -4.12 -3.21 -16.60
CA TYR A 135 -5.28 -2.68 -17.33
C TYR A 135 -4.91 -2.22 -18.74
N ILE A 136 -3.74 -1.60 -18.89
CA ILE A 136 -3.30 -0.95 -20.14
C ILE A 136 -2.96 -2.00 -21.21
N SER A 137 -2.20 -3.04 -20.85
CA SER A 137 -1.61 -3.96 -21.82
C SER A 137 -1.62 -5.41 -21.34
N ALA A 138 -1.94 -6.33 -22.26
CA ALA A 138 -1.79 -7.77 -22.04
C ALA A 138 -0.34 -8.20 -21.76
N ASP A 139 0.63 -7.41 -22.23
CA ASP A 139 2.07 -7.66 -22.04
C ASP A 139 2.62 -7.06 -20.73
N SER A 140 1.76 -6.48 -19.90
CA SER A 140 2.17 -5.93 -18.61
C SER A 140 2.86 -6.99 -17.75
N PRO A 141 4.00 -6.67 -17.11
CA PRO A 141 4.63 -7.57 -16.15
C PRO A 141 3.72 -7.85 -14.94
N TYR A 142 2.73 -7.02 -14.70
CA TYR A 142 1.79 -7.13 -13.59
C TYR A 142 0.48 -7.84 -13.95
N ARG A 143 0.36 -8.38 -15.18
CA ARG A 143 -0.89 -8.99 -15.66
C ARG A 143 -1.43 -10.05 -14.70
N ASN A 144 -0.58 -10.93 -14.17
CA ASN A 144 -0.99 -12.03 -13.31
C ASN A 144 -1.15 -11.63 -11.84
N TYR A 145 -0.88 -10.36 -11.48
CA TYR A 145 -1.20 -9.82 -10.16
C TYR A 145 -2.70 -9.71 -9.94
N PHE A 146 -3.47 -9.78 -11.03
CA PHE A 146 -4.92 -9.67 -11.06
C PHE A 146 -5.51 -10.83 -11.86
N GLN A 147 -6.77 -11.15 -11.59
CA GLN A 147 -7.51 -12.12 -12.37
C GLN A 147 -8.38 -11.38 -13.40
N PHE A 148 -8.14 -11.62 -14.68
CA PHE A 148 -8.94 -11.06 -15.78
C PHE A 148 -9.85 -12.15 -16.35
N TYR A 149 -11.11 -11.81 -16.57
CA TYR A 149 -12.14 -12.77 -17.04
C TYR A 149 -12.25 -12.85 -18.57
N ASP A 150 -11.93 -11.75 -19.28
CA ASP A 150 -11.99 -11.69 -20.73
C ASP A 150 -10.65 -11.23 -21.33
N GLN A 151 -9.95 -12.16 -21.95
CA GLN A 151 -8.62 -11.92 -22.52
C GLN A 151 -8.67 -11.10 -23.83
N ASN A 152 -9.86 -10.87 -24.39
CA ASN A 152 -10.05 -10.12 -25.63
C ASN A 152 -10.29 -8.62 -25.40
N GLN A 153 -10.41 -8.18 -24.17
CA GLN A 153 -10.68 -6.77 -23.85
C GLN A 153 -9.44 -5.87 -23.86
N TRP A 154 -8.23 -6.41 -23.98
CA TRP A 154 -7.06 -5.55 -24.14
C TRP A 154 -7.02 -4.87 -25.52
N PRO A 155 -6.46 -3.66 -25.57
CA PRO A 155 -5.96 -2.82 -24.48
C PRO A 155 -7.08 -2.24 -23.60
N TYR A 156 -6.72 -1.83 -22.38
CA TYR A 156 -7.65 -1.25 -21.39
C TYR A 156 -8.72 -2.24 -20.90
N ASN A 157 -8.24 -3.34 -20.33
CA ASN A 157 -9.09 -4.44 -19.91
C ASN A 157 -9.73 -4.19 -18.53
N GLY A 158 -11.03 -3.94 -18.50
CA GLY A 158 -11.82 -3.75 -17.28
C GLY A 158 -12.44 -5.01 -16.70
N SER A 159 -12.15 -6.20 -17.28
CA SER A 159 -12.76 -7.48 -16.85
C SER A 159 -12.06 -8.13 -15.66
N TYR A 160 -11.44 -7.37 -14.79
CA TYR A 160 -10.72 -7.89 -13.63
C TYR A 160 -11.59 -8.10 -12.40
N ASP A 161 -11.16 -9.01 -11.53
CA ASP A 161 -11.77 -9.27 -10.25
C ASP A 161 -11.59 -8.10 -9.28
N GLY A 162 -12.66 -7.66 -8.65
CA GLY A 162 -12.67 -6.64 -7.61
C GLY A 162 -13.14 -7.21 -6.27
N TRP A 163 -12.57 -6.70 -5.17
CA TRP A 163 -13.04 -7.06 -3.84
C TRP A 163 -14.52 -6.69 -3.68
N TRP A 164 -15.35 -7.69 -3.39
CA TRP A 164 -16.83 -7.56 -3.34
C TRP A 164 -17.44 -6.99 -4.63
N GLY A 165 -16.77 -7.20 -5.78
CA GLY A 165 -17.20 -6.70 -7.08
C GLY A 165 -16.91 -5.22 -7.32
N HIS A 166 -16.20 -4.54 -6.43
CA HIS A 166 -15.80 -3.13 -6.61
C HIS A 166 -14.64 -3.00 -7.60
N ASP A 167 -14.89 -2.39 -8.74
CA ASP A 167 -13.87 -2.16 -9.78
C ASP A 167 -12.81 -1.12 -9.39
N THR A 168 -13.10 -0.29 -8.40
CA THR A 168 -12.14 0.65 -7.80
C THR A 168 -11.19 0.00 -6.80
N LEU A 169 -11.46 -1.26 -6.43
CA LEU A 169 -10.67 -2.05 -5.47
C LEU A 169 -10.26 -3.39 -6.08
N PRO A 170 -9.34 -3.39 -7.07
CA PRO A 170 -8.85 -4.60 -7.71
C PRO A 170 -8.33 -5.61 -6.69
N LYS A 171 -8.84 -6.85 -6.74
CA LYS A 171 -8.41 -7.91 -5.84
C LYS A 171 -7.05 -8.47 -6.28
N LEU A 172 -6.13 -8.62 -5.33
CA LEU A 172 -4.81 -9.17 -5.60
C LEU A 172 -4.86 -10.69 -5.73
N ASN A 173 -4.18 -11.23 -6.76
CA ASN A 173 -4.25 -12.63 -7.18
C ASN A 173 -3.03 -13.42 -6.70
N TYR A 174 -2.99 -13.78 -5.43
CA TYR A 174 -1.88 -14.53 -4.82
C TYR A 174 -1.75 -15.96 -5.37
N GLU A 175 -2.86 -16.57 -5.78
CA GLU A 175 -2.87 -17.90 -6.42
C GLU A 175 -2.27 -17.86 -7.82
N GLY A 176 -2.44 -16.75 -8.54
CA GLY A 176 -2.02 -16.60 -9.93
C GLY A 176 -0.61 -16.05 -10.13
N SER A 177 0.04 -15.54 -9.08
CA SER A 177 1.36 -14.90 -9.21
C SER A 177 2.25 -15.11 -7.99
N ARG A 178 3.28 -15.93 -8.15
CA ARG A 178 4.33 -16.08 -7.13
C ARG A 178 5.14 -14.79 -6.97
N GLU A 179 5.32 -14.04 -8.03
CA GLU A 179 6.02 -12.75 -7.99
C GLU A 179 5.28 -11.74 -7.11
N LEU A 180 3.95 -11.61 -7.26
CA LEU A 180 3.13 -10.79 -6.36
C LEU A 180 3.26 -11.25 -4.91
N TYR A 181 3.14 -12.56 -4.68
CA TYR A 181 3.23 -13.16 -3.36
C TYR A 181 4.53 -12.76 -2.66
N ASP A 182 5.66 -12.95 -3.33
CA ASP A 182 6.98 -12.61 -2.81
C ASP A 182 7.18 -11.10 -2.66
N TYR A 183 6.61 -10.32 -3.56
CA TYR A 183 6.67 -8.86 -3.51
C TYR A 183 5.99 -8.32 -2.24
N VAL A 184 4.81 -8.81 -1.91
CA VAL A 184 4.07 -8.36 -0.70
C VAL A 184 4.79 -8.80 0.57
N LEU A 185 5.39 -10.00 0.60
CA LEU A 185 6.26 -10.41 1.71
C LEU A 185 7.44 -9.43 1.89
N HIS A 186 8.05 -9.02 0.78
CA HIS A 186 9.14 -8.03 0.79
C HIS A 186 8.68 -6.66 1.31
N ILE A 187 7.49 -6.21 0.92
CA ILE A 187 6.87 -4.98 1.46
C ILE A 187 6.71 -5.09 2.98
N GLY A 188 6.22 -6.22 3.46
CA GLY A 188 6.08 -6.48 4.88
C GLY A 188 7.39 -6.36 5.65
N GLN A 189 8.49 -6.84 5.07
CA GLN A 189 9.84 -6.74 5.64
C GLN A 189 10.43 -5.33 5.56
N LYS A 190 10.26 -4.68 4.41
CA LYS A 190 10.85 -3.36 4.12
C LYS A 190 10.53 -2.34 5.21
N TRP A 191 9.26 -2.19 5.53
CA TRP A 191 8.80 -1.13 6.43
C TRP A 191 9.10 -1.37 7.91
N VAL A 192 9.40 -2.60 8.29
CA VAL A 192 9.86 -2.95 9.65
C VAL A 192 11.39 -3.05 9.76
N SER A 193 12.10 -2.79 8.67
CA SER A 193 13.57 -2.81 8.58
C SER A 193 14.13 -1.39 8.50
N PRO A 194 15.45 -1.21 8.78
CA PRO A 194 16.09 0.09 8.55
C PRO A 194 15.93 0.56 7.09
N PRO A 195 15.77 1.87 6.85
CA PRO A 195 15.79 2.97 7.82
C PRO A 195 14.44 3.26 8.49
N PHE A 196 13.37 2.55 8.15
CA PHE A 196 11.99 2.85 8.58
C PHE A 196 11.72 2.35 10.00
N ASN A 197 12.04 1.09 10.29
CA ASN A 197 11.95 0.48 11.62
C ASN A 197 10.56 0.57 12.28
N ALA A 198 9.48 0.53 11.50
CA ALA A 198 8.15 0.41 12.10
C ALA A 198 8.07 -0.85 12.96
N ASP A 199 7.21 -0.84 13.97
CA ASP A 199 7.12 -1.90 14.97
C ASP A 199 6.13 -2.99 14.62
N GLY A 200 5.47 -2.89 13.48
CA GLY A 200 4.59 -3.93 12.99
C GLY A 200 3.47 -3.45 12.08
N TRP A 201 2.55 -4.37 11.83
CA TRP A 201 1.44 -4.23 10.90
C TRP A 201 0.10 -4.53 11.56
N ARG A 202 -0.89 -3.72 11.27
CA ARG A 202 -2.31 -4.07 11.36
C ARG A 202 -2.77 -4.44 9.94
N LEU A 203 -3.45 -5.56 9.79
CA LEU A 203 -3.80 -6.14 8.49
C LEU A 203 -5.30 -5.95 8.23
N ASP A 204 -5.61 -5.10 7.26
CA ASP A 204 -6.96 -4.77 6.82
C ASP A 204 -7.64 -5.99 6.18
N VAL A 205 -8.89 -6.24 6.54
CA VAL A 205 -9.74 -7.33 6.05
C VAL A 205 -8.97 -8.65 5.85
N ALA A 206 -8.20 -9.03 6.85
CA ALA A 206 -7.23 -10.14 6.74
C ALA A 206 -7.89 -11.46 6.34
N ALA A 207 -9.13 -11.70 6.76
CA ALA A 207 -9.86 -12.92 6.43
C ALA A 207 -10.22 -13.04 4.94
N ASP A 208 -10.25 -11.93 4.21
CA ASP A 208 -10.71 -11.90 2.81
C ASP A 208 -9.56 -12.15 1.80
N LEU A 209 -8.30 -12.08 2.24
CA LEU A 209 -7.14 -12.21 1.36
C LEU A 209 -7.09 -13.59 0.70
N GLY A 210 -6.82 -13.59 -0.61
CA GLY A 210 -6.78 -14.80 -1.44
C GLY A 210 -8.17 -15.23 -1.90
N HIS A 211 -8.23 -16.34 -2.66
CA HIS A 211 -9.46 -16.90 -3.20
C HIS A 211 -9.82 -18.24 -2.54
N SER A 212 -9.05 -18.68 -1.55
CA SER A 212 -9.31 -19.90 -0.76
C SER A 212 -8.83 -19.74 0.68
N PRO A 213 -9.42 -20.47 1.64
CA PRO A 213 -8.92 -20.51 3.02
C PRO A 213 -7.47 -20.98 3.10
N GLU A 214 -7.07 -21.95 2.28
CA GLU A 214 -5.71 -22.50 2.25
C GLU A 214 -4.69 -21.45 1.85
N MET A 215 -5.00 -20.64 0.82
CA MET A 215 -4.13 -19.52 0.41
C MET A 215 -4.07 -18.46 1.49
N ASN A 216 -5.19 -18.10 2.09
CA ASN A 216 -5.28 -17.10 3.16
C ASN A 216 -4.36 -17.49 4.34
N HIS A 217 -4.51 -18.70 4.86
CA HIS A 217 -3.72 -19.17 6.00
C HIS A 217 -2.24 -19.28 5.67
N ARG A 218 -1.89 -19.83 4.51
CA ARG A 218 -0.50 -19.96 4.07
C ARG A 218 0.15 -18.60 3.91
N PHE A 219 -0.52 -17.65 3.25
CA PHE A 219 0.02 -16.31 3.04
C PHE A 219 0.29 -15.60 4.37
N TRP A 220 -0.67 -15.58 5.29
CA TRP A 220 -0.49 -14.89 6.57
C TRP A 220 0.58 -15.54 7.46
N LYS A 221 0.72 -16.86 7.40
CA LYS A 221 1.83 -17.55 8.06
C LYS A 221 3.18 -17.12 7.48
N ASP A 222 3.30 -17.11 6.16
CA ASP A 222 4.53 -16.68 5.48
C ASP A 222 4.80 -15.19 5.72
N PHE A 223 3.78 -14.35 5.70
CA PHE A 223 3.90 -12.92 5.97
C PHE A 223 4.41 -12.66 7.40
N ARG A 224 3.80 -13.30 8.40
CA ARG A 224 4.25 -13.20 9.80
C ARG A 224 5.71 -13.64 9.95
N ASN A 225 6.06 -14.76 9.34
CA ASN A 225 7.43 -15.27 9.39
C ASN A 225 8.42 -14.32 8.71
N ALA A 226 8.08 -13.81 7.54
CA ALA A 226 8.91 -12.84 6.82
C ALA A 226 9.11 -11.54 7.62
N VAL A 227 8.04 -10.98 8.19
CA VAL A 227 8.10 -9.77 9.02
C VAL A 227 8.98 -10.00 10.25
N ARG A 228 8.81 -11.11 10.94
CA ARG A 228 9.59 -11.43 12.15
C ARG A 228 11.03 -11.84 11.86
N GLN A 229 11.31 -12.33 10.67
CA GLN A 229 12.68 -12.54 10.22
C GLN A 229 13.43 -11.20 10.08
N ALA A 230 12.76 -10.17 9.59
CA ALA A 230 13.31 -8.82 9.46
C ALA A 230 13.34 -8.08 10.81
N ASN A 231 12.31 -8.23 11.63
CA ASN A 231 12.19 -7.62 12.95
C ASN A 231 11.53 -8.62 13.92
N PRO A 232 12.30 -9.33 14.76
CA PRO A 232 11.78 -10.38 15.65
C PRO A 232 10.72 -9.90 16.65
N ASN A 233 10.71 -8.61 16.96
CA ASN A 233 9.79 -7.99 17.90
C ASN A 233 8.55 -7.38 17.22
N ALA A 234 8.43 -7.50 15.90
CA ALA A 234 7.33 -6.91 15.16
C ALA A 234 5.98 -7.50 15.57
N ILE A 235 5.00 -6.62 15.72
CA ILE A 235 3.61 -6.97 15.97
C ILE A 235 2.92 -7.22 14.62
N VAL A 236 2.13 -8.28 14.53
CA VAL A 236 1.24 -8.56 13.41
C VAL A 236 -0.16 -8.72 13.97
N LEU A 237 -1.04 -7.76 13.68
CA LEU A 237 -2.41 -7.70 14.19
C LEU A 237 -3.39 -7.76 13.02
N ALA A 238 -4.24 -8.78 12.99
CA ALA A 238 -5.26 -8.92 11.96
C ALA A 238 -6.57 -8.24 12.35
N GLU A 239 -7.17 -7.50 11.42
CA GLU A 239 -8.56 -7.11 11.52
C GLU A 239 -9.45 -8.31 11.19
N HIS A 240 -10.29 -8.72 12.14
CA HIS A 240 -11.25 -9.80 11.94
C HIS A 240 -12.43 -9.65 12.89
N TYR A 241 -13.64 -9.76 12.35
CA TYR A 241 -14.89 -9.59 13.11
C TYR A 241 -15.53 -10.89 13.58
N GLY A 242 -15.03 -12.04 13.12
CA GLY A 242 -15.50 -13.36 13.48
C GLY A 242 -14.65 -14.04 14.56
N SER A 243 -14.80 -15.36 14.70
CA SER A 243 -13.95 -16.15 15.58
C SER A 243 -12.52 -16.23 15.04
N PRO A 244 -11.49 -15.86 15.80
CA PRO A 244 -10.10 -15.94 15.36
C PRO A 244 -9.53 -17.37 15.41
N LYS A 245 -10.28 -18.35 15.90
CA LYS A 245 -9.82 -19.71 16.20
C LYS A 245 -9.06 -20.36 15.05
N GLU A 246 -9.58 -20.24 13.85
CA GLU A 246 -9.00 -20.82 12.64
C GLU A 246 -7.59 -20.27 12.35
N TRP A 247 -7.37 -18.97 12.56
CA TRP A 247 -6.06 -18.36 12.36
C TRP A 247 -5.08 -18.67 13.50
N ILE A 248 -5.55 -18.74 14.72
CA ILE A 248 -4.74 -19.15 15.88
C ILE A 248 -4.23 -20.57 15.71
N GLU A 249 -5.08 -21.48 15.21
CA GLU A 249 -4.73 -22.89 15.04
C GLU A 249 -3.87 -23.18 13.79
N ASN A 250 -3.95 -22.36 12.74
CA ASN A 250 -3.34 -22.66 11.43
C ASN A 250 -2.25 -21.68 11.00
N CYS A 251 -2.09 -20.54 11.67
CA CYS A 251 -1.14 -19.49 11.27
C CYS A 251 -0.06 -19.20 12.33
N GLU A 252 0.09 -20.07 13.32
CA GLU A 252 1.15 -19.96 14.35
C GLU A 252 2.58 -20.10 13.82
#